data_200006dde5d2c5f0a7237ff5470e03d0
#
_entry.id   200006dde5d2c5f0a7237ff5470e03d0
#
_cell.length_a   1.000
_cell.length_b   1.000
_cell.length_c   1.000
_cell.angle_alpha   90.00
_cell.angle_beta   90.00
_cell.angle_gamma   90.00
#
_symmetry.space_group_name_H-M   'P 1'
#
loop_
_entity.id
_entity.type
_entity.pdbx_description
1 polymer ?
#
loop_
_entity_poly.entity_id
_entity_poly.type
_entity_poly.pdbx_seq_one_letter_code
_entity_poly.pdbx_strand_id
1 'polypeptide(L)'
;MVDKLFEVLCTLDEVEALALGGSRAGEHFDQASDYDVYLYCRGPIPEEIRRTILSRYCSVMEIGNHFWEYEDNCRLNNGVDIDLLYRDLAAFTADVAEVVERFQPRNAYTTCMWHNLLTCKVVYDRDGRLAQAKERFSVPYPRQLKKNILARGNLLLLNLPPELAVHSRLYPGHGLRALLLENAAHVV
;
A
#
# COMPACT_ATOMS: atom_id res chain seq x y z
N MET A 1 20.28 -9.39 8.80
CA MET A 1 19.96 -8.29 9.76
C MET A 1 18.49 -7.95 9.72
N VAL A 2 17.92 -7.66 8.57
CA VAL A 2 16.48 -7.36 8.42
C VAL A 2 15.61 -8.55 8.82
N ASP A 3 15.99 -9.78 8.49
CA ASP A 3 15.24 -10.99 8.88
C ASP A 3 15.05 -11.09 10.39
N LYS A 4 16.09 -10.73 11.19
CA LYS A 4 15.97 -10.68 12.66
C LYS A 4 15.02 -9.60 13.15
N LEU A 5 14.92 -8.46 12.45
CA LEU A 5 13.92 -7.45 12.76
C LEU A 5 12.51 -8.02 12.49
N PHE A 6 12.31 -8.69 11.36
CA PHE A 6 11.03 -9.33 11.03
C PHE A 6 10.65 -10.41 12.03
N GLU A 7 11.61 -11.27 12.41
CA GLU A 7 11.38 -12.28 13.45
C GLU A 7 10.88 -11.62 14.75
N VAL A 8 11.53 -10.55 15.22
CA VAL A 8 11.10 -9.84 16.43
C VAL A 8 9.73 -9.20 16.28
N LEU A 9 9.46 -8.54 15.18
CA LEU A 9 8.13 -7.93 14.92
C LEU A 9 7.02 -8.98 14.90
N CYS A 10 7.27 -10.15 14.33
CA CYS A 10 6.31 -11.26 14.28
C CYS A 10 6.04 -11.92 15.64
N THR A 11 6.86 -11.66 16.67
CA THR A 11 6.58 -12.12 18.05
C THR A 11 5.54 -11.28 18.77
N LEU A 12 5.25 -10.07 18.29
CA LEU A 12 4.27 -9.18 18.92
C LEU A 12 2.86 -9.75 18.75
N ASP A 13 2.09 -9.70 19.84
CA ASP A 13 0.73 -10.23 19.83
C ASP A 13 -0.19 -9.46 18.87
N GLU A 14 0.06 -8.18 18.68
CA GLU A 14 -0.67 -7.32 17.77
C GLU A 14 -0.47 -7.69 16.31
N VAL A 15 0.67 -8.27 15.92
CA VAL A 15 1.00 -8.58 14.53
C VAL A 15 0.33 -9.88 14.08
N GLU A 16 -0.56 -9.76 13.12
CA GLU A 16 -1.25 -10.89 12.47
C GLU A 16 -0.48 -11.38 11.23
N ALA A 17 0.07 -10.46 10.43
CA ALA A 17 0.86 -10.82 9.26
C ALA A 17 1.92 -9.76 8.95
N LEU A 18 2.97 -10.18 8.24
CA LEU A 18 4.01 -9.34 7.68
C LEU A 18 4.22 -9.70 6.21
N ALA A 19 4.22 -8.70 5.35
CA ALA A 19 4.48 -8.88 3.93
C ALA A 19 5.42 -7.79 3.40
N LEU A 20 6.14 -8.11 2.33
CA LEU A 20 6.98 -7.16 1.60
C LEU A 20 6.20 -6.63 0.39
N GLY A 21 6.22 -5.33 0.20
CA GLY A 21 5.75 -4.62 -0.97
C GLY A 21 6.87 -4.20 -1.90
N GLY A 22 6.54 -3.24 -2.78
CA GLY A 22 7.50 -2.59 -3.67
C GLY A 22 8.36 -3.54 -4.49
N SER A 23 9.58 -3.12 -4.79
CA SER A 23 10.54 -3.89 -5.60
C SER A 23 10.91 -5.23 -4.97
N ARG A 24 10.95 -5.29 -3.62
CA ARG A 24 11.33 -6.50 -2.88
C ARG A 24 10.23 -7.56 -2.77
N ALA A 25 9.03 -7.25 -3.20
CA ALA A 25 7.98 -8.26 -3.39
C ALA A 25 8.23 -9.13 -4.63
N GLY A 26 8.94 -8.60 -5.65
CA GLY A 26 9.31 -9.28 -6.87
C GLY A 26 10.66 -10.00 -6.80
N GLU A 27 11.06 -10.60 -7.93
CA GLU A 27 12.34 -11.29 -8.08
C GLU A 27 13.48 -10.33 -8.51
N HIS A 28 13.15 -9.13 -8.97
CA HIS A 28 14.10 -8.17 -9.53
C HIS A 28 14.24 -6.94 -8.62
N PHE A 29 15.12 -7.04 -7.65
CA PHE A 29 15.54 -5.90 -6.82
C PHE A 29 17.05 -5.88 -6.69
N ASP A 30 17.63 -4.71 -6.49
CA ASP A 30 19.05 -4.58 -6.15
C ASP A 30 19.24 -4.49 -4.62
N GLN A 31 20.52 -4.52 -4.19
CA GLN A 31 20.85 -4.48 -2.76
C GLN A 31 20.53 -3.11 -2.13
N ALA A 32 20.45 -2.04 -2.94
CA ALA A 32 20.16 -0.69 -2.49
C ALA A 32 18.66 -0.37 -2.46
N SER A 33 17.82 -1.24 -3.05
CA SER A 33 16.36 -1.09 -2.98
C SER A 33 15.89 -1.03 -1.53
N ASP A 34 15.00 -0.09 -1.22
CA ASP A 34 14.31 0.05 0.05
C ASP A 34 13.43 -1.17 0.40
N TYR A 35 13.00 -1.22 1.64
CA TYR A 35 12.03 -2.21 2.11
C TYR A 35 10.70 -1.53 2.37
N ASP A 36 9.68 -1.86 1.60
CA ASP A 36 8.27 -1.58 1.90
C ASP A 36 7.70 -2.74 2.72
N VAL A 37 7.49 -2.57 4.00
CA VAL A 37 7.02 -3.62 4.90
C VAL A 37 5.59 -3.35 5.35
N TYR A 38 4.68 -4.21 5.01
CA TYR A 38 3.29 -4.15 5.43
C TYR A 38 3.09 -4.99 6.68
N LEU A 39 2.84 -4.33 7.81
CA LEU A 39 2.50 -4.95 9.09
C LEU A 39 0.98 -4.92 9.26
N TYR A 40 0.36 -6.07 9.16
CA TYR A 40 -1.07 -6.22 9.41
C TYR A 40 -1.28 -6.56 10.88
N CYS A 41 -2.02 -5.71 11.57
CA CYS A 41 -2.17 -5.75 13.02
C CYS A 41 -3.64 -5.87 13.41
N ARG A 42 -3.91 -6.47 14.59
CA ARG A 42 -5.24 -6.48 15.21
C ARG A 42 -5.50 -5.27 16.12
N GLY A 43 -4.48 -4.43 16.31
CA GLY A 43 -4.53 -3.23 17.12
C GLY A 43 -3.22 -2.45 17.02
N PRO A 44 -3.17 -1.24 17.57
CA PRO A 44 -1.99 -0.39 17.49
C PRO A 44 -0.85 -0.95 18.35
N ILE A 45 0.36 -0.99 17.79
CA ILE A 45 1.59 -1.26 18.54
C ILE A 45 2.05 0.05 19.20
N PRO A 46 2.23 0.10 20.53
CA PRO A 46 2.69 1.31 21.21
C PRO A 46 4.01 1.83 20.63
N GLU A 47 4.12 3.16 20.49
CA GLU A 47 5.30 3.80 19.92
C GLU A 47 6.59 3.41 20.64
N GLU A 48 6.56 3.35 21.98
CA GLU A 48 7.73 2.98 22.78
C GLU A 48 8.23 1.56 22.47
N ILE A 49 7.32 0.62 22.22
CA ILE A 49 7.69 -0.75 21.83
C ILE A 49 8.35 -0.73 20.45
N ARG A 50 7.75 -0.05 19.47
CA ARG A 50 8.28 0.09 18.13
C ARG A 50 9.67 0.73 18.17
N ARG A 51 9.82 1.85 18.88
CA ARG A 51 11.09 2.56 19.07
C ARG A 51 12.15 1.68 19.72
N THR A 52 11.79 0.91 20.73
CA THR A 52 12.71 -0.01 21.42
C THR A 52 13.20 -1.11 20.50
N ILE A 53 12.32 -1.66 19.65
CA ILE A 53 12.70 -2.69 18.68
C ILE A 53 13.58 -2.08 17.59
N LEU A 54 13.11 -1.01 16.95
CA LEU A 54 13.76 -0.40 15.79
C LEU A 54 15.13 0.17 16.12
N SER A 55 15.35 0.72 17.34
CA SER A 55 16.65 1.23 17.77
C SER A 55 17.79 0.22 17.75
N ARG A 56 17.48 -1.08 17.74
CA ARG A 56 18.49 -2.16 17.65
C ARG A 56 18.97 -2.42 16.22
N TYR A 57 18.17 -2.02 15.23
CA TYR A 57 18.37 -2.36 13.82
C TYR A 57 18.55 -1.15 12.92
N CYS A 58 18.12 0.04 13.36
CA CYS A 58 18.09 1.27 12.59
C CYS A 58 19.02 2.34 13.19
N SER A 59 19.69 3.08 12.31
CA SER A 59 20.52 4.24 12.66
C SER A 59 19.74 5.55 12.63
N VAL A 60 18.64 5.62 11.86
CA VAL A 60 17.73 6.76 11.78
C VAL A 60 16.30 6.23 11.89
N MET A 61 15.43 6.95 12.60
CA MET A 61 14.04 6.57 12.81
C MET A 61 13.15 7.81 12.86
N GLU A 62 12.17 7.86 11.98
CA GLU A 62 11.02 8.76 12.03
C GLU A 62 9.79 7.92 12.36
N ILE A 63 9.27 8.05 13.57
CA ILE A 63 8.22 7.18 14.11
C ILE A 63 6.88 7.91 14.06
N GLY A 64 5.86 7.23 13.51
CA GLY A 64 4.49 7.70 13.50
C GLY A 64 4.20 8.77 12.44
N ASN A 65 4.79 8.64 11.28
CA ASN A 65 4.47 9.46 10.13
C ASN A 65 3.03 9.14 9.63
N HIS A 66 2.29 10.17 9.20
CA HIS A 66 0.92 10.07 8.71
C HIS A 66 0.72 10.74 7.34
N PHE A 67 1.79 10.88 6.57
CA PHE A 67 1.68 11.60 5.31
C PHE A 67 0.82 10.86 4.28
N TRP A 68 1.03 9.56 4.13
CA TRP A 68 0.25 8.69 3.24
C TRP A 68 -0.57 7.67 4.02
N GLU A 69 0.08 6.91 4.86
CA GLU A 69 -0.49 5.93 5.78
C GLU A 69 0.14 6.13 7.15
N TYR A 70 -0.21 5.31 8.13
CA TYR A 70 0.48 5.29 9.40
C TYR A 70 1.72 4.42 9.28
N GLU A 71 2.90 5.02 9.38
CA GLU A 71 4.16 4.35 9.10
C GLU A 71 5.31 4.85 9.97
N ASP A 72 6.35 4.03 10.07
CA ASP A 72 7.66 4.41 10.57
C ASP A 72 8.66 4.36 9.41
N ASN A 73 9.33 5.48 9.13
CA ASN A 73 10.35 5.59 8.09
C ASN A 73 11.72 5.51 8.77
N CYS A 74 12.50 4.50 8.42
CA CYS A 74 13.75 4.21 9.11
C CYS A 74 14.89 3.95 8.11
N ARG A 75 16.11 4.07 8.61
CA ARG A 75 17.31 3.60 7.91
C ARG A 75 17.98 2.51 8.71
N LEU A 76 18.08 1.34 8.12
CA LEU A 76 18.80 0.21 8.73
C LEU A 76 20.27 0.53 8.96
N ASN A 77 20.90 -0.17 9.90
CA ASN A 77 22.33 0.01 10.22
C ASN A 77 23.29 -0.31 9.05
N ASN A 78 22.80 -0.96 7.99
CA ASN A 78 23.54 -1.17 6.73
C ASN A 78 23.30 -0.07 5.68
N GLY A 79 22.56 0.99 6.02
CA GLY A 79 22.31 2.15 5.17
C GLY A 79 21.10 2.02 4.22
N VAL A 80 20.38 0.88 4.23
CA VAL A 80 19.18 0.67 3.41
C VAL A 80 17.97 1.27 4.11
N ASP A 81 17.12 1.97 3.38
CA ASP A 81 15.88 2.54 3.90
C ASP A 81 14.80 1.44 4.06
N ILE A 82 13.95 1.59 5.07
CA ILE A 82 12.85 0.69 5.37
C ILE A 82 11.66 1.48 5.87
N ASP A 83 10.52 1.26 5.23
CA ASP A 83 9.22 1.84 5.59
C ASP A 83 8.34 0.72 6.17
N LEU A 84 7.88 0.92 7.40
CA LEU A 84 7.02 -0.03 8.10
C LEU A 84 5.60 0.57 8.16
N LEU A 85 4.71 0.06 7.32
CA LEU A 85 3.32 0.52 7.20
C LEU A 85 2.42 -0.36 8.08
N TYR A 86 1.71 0.26 9.02
CA TYR A 86 0.85 -0.42 9.99
C TYR A 86 -0.61 -0.37 9.54
N ARG A 87 -1.22 -1.54 9.33
CA ARG A 87 -2.59 -1.68 8.82
C ARG A 87 -3.41 -2.59 9.73
N ASP A 88 -4.62 -2.21 10.05
CA ASP A 88 -5.61 -3.16 10.60
C ASP A 88 -6.04 -4.11 9.48
N LEU A 89 -5.83 -5.42 9.65
CA LEU A 89 -6.11 -6.43 8.62
C LEU A 89 -7.59 -6.50 8.26
N ALA A 90 -8.48 -6.35 9.24
CA ALA A 90 -9.91 -6.42 9.01
C ALA A 90 -10.40 -5.19 8.24
N ALA A 91 -9.97 -3.99 8.66
CA ALA A 91 -10.30 -2.74 7.98
C ALA A 91 -9.73 -2.71 6.56
N PHE A 92 -8.48 -3.11 6.38
CA PHE A 92 -7.83 -3.21 5.06
C PHE A 92 -8.59 -4.15 4.12
N THR A 93 -8.98 -5.33 4.62
CA THR A 93 -9.76 -6.31 3.84
C THR A 93 -11.14 -5.78 3.47
N ALA A 94 -11.81 -5.07 4.40
CA ALA A 94 -13.10 -4.44 4.12
C ALA A 94 -12.96 -3.33 3.06
N ASP A 95 -11.91 -2.54 3.12
CA ASP A 95 -11.61 -1.50 2.14
C ASP A 95 -11.37 -2.05 0.73
N VAL A 96 -10.63 -3.15 0.61
CA VAL A 96 -10.45 -3.83 -0.67
C VAL A 96 -11.78 -4.39 -1.18
N ALA A 97 -12.64 -4.94 -0.30
CA ALA A 97 -13.96 -5.44 -0.68
C ALA A 97 -14.88 -4.33 -1.23
N GLU A 98 -14.85 -3.11 -0.65
CA GLU A 98 -15.59 -1.97 -1.20
C GLU A 98 -15.20 -1.69 -2.66
N VAL A 99 -13.91 -1.78 -2.97
CA VAL A 99 -13.41 -1.53 -4.33
C VAL A 99 -13.75 -2.70 -5.27
N VAL A 100 -13.42 -3.93 -4.88
CA VAL A 100 -13.42 -5.10 -5.78
C VAL A 100 -14.82 -5.71 -5.93
N GLU A 101 -15.57 -5.81 -4.81
CA GLU A 101 -16.88 -6.48 -4.78
C GLU A 101 -18.05 -5.50 -4.94
N ARG A 102 -17.92 -4.27 -4.39
CA ARG A 102 -18.95 -3.24 -4.48
C ARG A 102 -18.69 -2.21 -5.56
N PHE A 103 -17.54 -2.30 -6.24
CA PHE A 103 -17.15 -1.45 -7.35
C PHE A 103 -17.11 0.05 -7.02
N GLN A 104 -16.74 0.39 -5.78
CA GLN A 104 -16.70 1.76 -5.29
C GLN A 104 -15.33 2.42 -5.53
N PRO A 105 -15.24 3.41 -6.44
CA PRO A 105 -14.01 4.18 -6.58
C PRO A 105 -13.78 5.04 -5.33
N ARG A 106 -12.59 5.00 -4.75
CA ARG A 106 -12.27 5.79 -3.54
C ARG A 106 -11.60 7.12 -3.90
N ASN A 107 -10.33 7.08 -4.23
CA ASN A 107 -9.49 8.24 -4.54
C ASN A 107 -8.76 8.02 -5.88
N ALA A 108 -7.77 8.84 -6.20
CA ALA A 108 -6.96 8.67 -7.40
C ALA A 108 -6.23 7.30 -7.44
N TYR A 109 -6.00 6.70 -6.29
CA TYR A 109 -5.32 5.40 -6.12
C TYR A 109 -6.31 4.27 -5.77
N THR A 110 -7.48 4.27 -6.38
CA THR A 110 -8.57 3.32 -6.07
C THR A 110 -8.11 1.87 -6.02
N THR A 111 -7.23 1.43 -6.89
CA THR A 111 -6.78 0.04 -7.00
C THR A 111 -5.42 -0.23 -6.34
N CYS A 112 -4.76 0.78 -5.78
CA CYS A 112 -3.43 0.65 -5.20
C CYS A 112 -3.39 -0.40 -4.07
N MET A 113 -4.32 -0.33 -3.10
CA MET A 113 -4.37 -1.28 -1.99
C MET A 113 -4.69 -2.71 -2.45
N TRP A 114 -5.55 -2.86 -3.46
CA TRP A 114 -5.81 -4.16 -4.07
C TRP A 114 -4.57 -4.70 -4.78
N HIS A 115 -3.88 -3.88 -5.56
CA HIS A 115 -2.61 -4.26 -6.18
C HIS A 115 -1.57 -4.67 -5.12
N ASN A 116 -1.38 -3.85 -4.08
CA ASN A 116 -0.46 -4.15 -2.98
C ASN A 116 -0.78 -5.50 -2.33
N LEU A 117 -2.07 -5.79 -2.08
CA LEU A 117 -2.50 -7.08 -1.55
C LEU A 117 -2.10 -8.24 -2.46
N LEU A 118 -2.38 -8.13 -3.76
CA LEU A 118 -2.13 -9.23 -4.70
C LEU A 118 -0.64 -9.47 -4.94
N THR A 119 0.16 -8.41 -5.00
CA THR A 119 1.57 -8.49 -5.38
C THR A 119 2.52 -8.66 -4.19
N CYS A 120 2.10 -8.34 -2.96
CA CYS A 120 2.98 -8.46 -1.80
C CYS A 120 3.46 -9.91 -1.59
N LYS A 121 4.72 -10.04 -1.16
CA LYS A 121 5.33 -11.29 -0.74
C LYS A 121 5.06 -11.51 0.75
N VAL A 122 4.23 -12.49 1.09
CA VAL A 122 3.94 -12.84 2.47
C VAL A 122 5.18 -13.46 3.11
N VAL A 123 5.64 -12.91 4.22
CA VAL A 123 6.76 -13.38 5.03
C VAL A 123 6.25 -14.13 6.26
N TYR A 124 5.17 -13.63 6.86
CA TYR A 124 4.52 -14.20 8.03
C TYR A 124 3.01 -14.00 7.94
N ASP A 125 2.24 -15.02 8.32
CA ASP A 125 0.77 -14.95 8.38
C ASP A 125 0.31 -15.92 9.48
N ARG A 126 0.00 -15.39 10.66
CA ARG A 126 -0.25 -16.16 11.89
C ARG A 126 -1.38 -17.17 11.72
N ASP A 127 -2.50 -16.70 11.19
CA ASP A 127 -3.74 -17.49 11.08
C ASP A 127 -4.17 -17.71 9.62
N GLY A 128 -3.30 -17.40 8.64
CA GLY A 128 -3.59 -17.53 7.22
C GLY A 128 -4.60 -16.52 6.69
N ARG A 129 -4.91 -15.45 7.44
CA ARG A 129 -5.95 -14.47 7.09
C ARG A 129 -5.52 -13.58 5.92
N LEU A 130 -4.23 -13.22 5.83
CA LEU A 130 -3.71 -12.45 4.70
C LEU A 130 -3.73 -13.29 3.43
N ALA A 131 -3.35 -14.57 3.51
CA ALA A 131 -3.41 -15.50 2.38
C ALA A 131 -4.86 -15.69 1.89
N GLN A 132 -5.82 -15.84 2.82
CA GLN A 132 -7.26 -15.92 2.48
C GLN A 132 -7.75 -14.64 1.79
N ALA A 133 -7.33 -13.46 2.25
CA ALA A 133 -7.66 -12.20 1.59
C ALA A 133 -7.08 -12.12 0.17
N LYS A 134 -5.82 -12.53 -0.03
CA LYS A 134 -5.22 -12.62 -1.37
C LYS A 134 -6.00 -13.53 -2.30
N GLU A 135 -6.39 -14.71 -1.84
CA GLU A 135 -7.19 -15.65 -2.61
C GLU A 135 -8.57 -15.07 -2.96
N ARG A 136 -9.28 -14.50 -1.96
CA ARG A 136 -10.60 -13.90 -2.14
C ARG A 136 -10.62 -12.83 -3.22
N PHE A 137 -9.61 -11.96 -3.25
CA PHE A 137 -9.53 -10.84 -4.17
C PHE A 137 -8.68 -11.11 -5.42
N SER A 138 -8.19 -12.34 -5.62
CA SER A 138 -7.52 -12.76 -6.84
C SER A 138 -8.53 -13.04 -7.95
N VAL A 139 -9.21 -11.98 -8.39
CA VAL A 139 -10.26 -12.04 -9.40
C VAL A 139 -9.92 -11.16 -10.60
N PRO A 140 -10.48 -11.46 -11.79
CA PRO A 140 -10.31 -10.58 -12.95
C PRO A 140 -10.82 -9.16 -12.66
N TYR A 141 -10.18 -8.16 -13.26
CA TYR A 141 -10.56 -6.77 -13.04
C TYR A 141 -12.03 -6.52 -13.36
N PRO A 142 -12.85 -6.07 -12.38
CA PRO A 142 -14.29 -5.95 -12.57
C PRO A 142 -14.65 -4.87 -13.59
N ARG A 143 -15.38 -5.22 -14.64
CA ARG A 143 -15.82 -4.27 -15.68
C ARG A 143 -16.65 -3.11 -15.10
N GLN A 144 -17.43 -3.37 -14.06
CA GLN A 144 -18.24 -2.34 -13.40
C GLN A 144 -17.35 -1.35 -12.65
N LEU A 145 -16.30 -1.79 -11.96
CA LEU A 145 -15.32 -0.91 -11.30
C LEU A 145 -14.68 0.04 -12.32
N LYS A 146 -14.25 -0.48 -13.48
CA LYS A 146 -13.68 0.34 -14.56
C LYS A 146 -14.66 1.44 -15.01
N LYS A 147 -15.93 1.09 -15.21
CA LYS A 147 -16.98 2.07 -15.57
C LYS A 147 -17.16 3.14 -14.51
N ASN A 148 -17.20 2.75 -13.25
CA ASN A 148 -17.40 3.66 -12.12
C ASN A 148 -16.21 4.62 -11.94
N ILE A 149 -14.98 4.14 -12.10
CA ILE A 149 -13.76 4.98 -12.06
C ILE A 149 -13.79 6.02 -13.19
N LEU A 150 -14.11 5.61 -14.42
CA LEU A 150 -14.20 6.51 -15.58
C LEU A 150 -15.31 7.55 -15.39
N ALA A 151 -16.48 7.15 -14.88
CA ALA A 151 -17.59 8.07 -14.60
C ALA A 151 -17.21 9.11 -13.54
N ARG A 152 -16.54 8.69 -12.45
CA ARG A 152 -16.04 9.59 -11.41
C ARG A 152 -14.97 10.55 -11.94
N GLY A 153 -14.03 10.06 -12.75
CA GLY A 153 -13.02 10.88 -13.40
C GLY A 153 -13.61 11.93 -14.33
N ASN A 154 -14.63 11.57 -15.11
CA ASN A 154 -15.34 12.51 -15.97
C ASN A 154 -16.06 13.60 -15.17
N LEU A 155 -16.69 13.24 -14.05
CA LEU A 155 -17.34 14.22 -13.16
C LEU A 155 -16.32 15.20 -12.54
N LEU A 156 -15.15 14.71 -12.14
CA LEU A 156 -14.07 15.56 -11.65
C LEU A 156 -13.56 16.53 -12.72
N LEU A 157 -13.40 16.06 -13.97
CA LEU A 157 -12.99 16.90 -15.10
C LEU A 157 -14.02 17.97 -15.46
N LEU A 158 -15.31 17.65 -15.38
CA LEU A 158 -16.40 18.59 -15.64
C LEU A 158 -16.50 19.69 -14.56
N ASN A 159 -16.08 19.42 -13.35
CA ASN A 159 -16.10 20.35 -12.22
C ASN A 159 -14.75 21.05 -11.96
N LEU A 160 -13.77 20.88 -12.85
CA LEU A 160 -12.52 21.62 -12.76
C LEU A 160 -12.75 23.12 -13.00
N PRO A 161 -12.13 24.01 -12.21
CA PRO A 161 -12.09 25.43 -12.51
C PRO A 161 -11.61 25.68 -13.95
N PRO A 162 -12.17 26.69 -14.64
CA PRO A 162 -11.83 26.96 -16.06
C PRO A 162 -10.33 27.04 -16.33
N GLU A 163 -9.54 27.57 -15.39
CA GLU A 163 -8.09 27.73 -15.47
C GLU A 163 -7.37 26.38 -15.55
N LEU A 164 -7.79 25.39 -14.77
CA LEU A 164 -7.23 24.04 -14.76
C LEU A 164 -7.73 23.22 -15.96
N ALA A 165 -8.95 23.47 -16.44
CA ALA A 165 -9.49 22.82 -17.63
C ALA A 165 -8.73 23.22 -18.91
N VAL A 166 -8.25 24.46 -19.01
CA VAL A 166 -7.40 24.92 -20.13
C VAL A 166 -6.05 24.22 -20.10
N HIS A 167 -5.45 24.09 -18.93
CA HIS A 167 -4.13 23.42 -18.77
C HIS A 167 -4.17 21.94 -19.19
N SER A 168 -5.26 21.24 -18.85
CA SER A 168 -5.46 19.84 -19.25
C SER A 168 -5.66 19.64 -20.76
N ARG A 169 -6.12 20.67 -21.49
CA ARG A 169 -6.25 20.65 -22.96
C ARG A 169 -4.93 20.93 -23.69
N LEU A 170 -4.07 21.77 -23.10
CA LEU A 170 -2.78 22.15 -23.69
C LEU A 170 -1.71 21.06 -23.52
N TYR A 171 -1.84 20.17 -22.53
CA TYR A 171 -0.92 19.09 -22.25
C TYR A 171 -1.63 17.73 -22.16
N PRO A 172 -2.12 17.18 -23.29
CA PRO A 172 -2.91 15.96 -23.30
C PRO A 172 -2.13 14.70 -22.84
N GLY A 173 -0.78 14.77 -22.79
CA GLY A 173 0.10 13.68 -22.35
C GLY A 173 0.49 13.70 -20.87
N HIS A 174 0.27 14.82 -20.17
CA HIS A 174 0.71 14.98 -18.77
C HIS A 174 -0.40 15.51 -17.84
N GLY A 175 -1.64 15.53 -18.29
CA GLY A 175 -2.76 16.02 -17.51
C GLY A 175 -3.37 14.95 -16.60
N LEU A 176 -4.24 15.39 -15.67
CA LEU A 176 -5.04 14.55 -14.77
C LEU A 176 -5.71 13.35 -15.48
N ARG A 177 -5.97 13.48 -16.78
CA ARG A 177 -6.56 12.44 -17.63
C ARG A 177 -5.58 11.29 -17.89
N ALA A 178 -4.28 11.57 -18.04
CA ALA A 178 -3.24 10.55 -18.17
C ALA A 178 -3.07 9.79 -16.85
N LEU A 179 -3.03 10.48 -15.71
CA LEU A 179 -2.97 9.86 -14.38
C LEU A 179 -4.16 8.93 -14.10
N LEU A 180 -5.36 9.33 -14.51
CA LEU A 180 -6.58 8.53 -14.34
C LEU A 180 -6.63 7.33 -15.29
N LEU A 181 -6.03 7.44 -16.49
CA LEU A 181 -5.97 6.36 -17.46
C LEU A 181 -4.81 5.40 -17.20
N GLU A 182 -3.67 5.88 -16.71
CA GLU A 182 -2.53 5.04 -16.32
C GLU A 182 -2.87 4.14 -15.14
N ASN A 183 -3.58 4.65 -14.13
CA ASN A 183 -4.09 3.82 -13.03
C ASN A 183 -5.13 2.77 -13.48
N ALA A 184 -5.76 2.95 -14.64
CA ALA A 184 -6.66 1.94 -15.21
C ALA A 184 -5.93 0.92 -16.11
N ALA A 185 -4.70 1.21 -16.53
CA ALA A 185 -3.89 0.38 -17.44
C ALA A 185 -2.86 -0.52 -16.75
N HIS A 186 -2.51 -0.21 -15.49
CA HIS A 186 -1.51 -0.97 -14.72
C HIS A 186 -2.07 -2.19 -13.96
N VAL A 187 -3.32 -2.55 -14.19
CA VAL A 187 -3.92 -3.79 -13.68
C VAL A 187 -4.21 -4.70 -14.85
N VAL A 188 -3.16 -5.30 -15.40
CA VAL A 188 -3.21 -6.49 -16.26
C VAL A 188 -2.30 -7.55 -15.64
#